data_e028a0091d845f8dbdca6627eb82fcb6
#
_entry.id   e028a0091d845f8dbdca6627eb82fcb6
#
_cell.length_a   1.000
_cell.length_b   1.000
_cell.length_c   1.000
_cell.angle_alpha   90.00
_cell.angle_beta   90.00
_cell.angle_gamma   90.00
#
_symmetry.space_group_name_H-M   'P 1'
#
loop_
_entity.id
_entity.type
_entity.pdbx_description
1 polymer ?
#
loop_
_entity_poly.entity_id
_entity_poly.type
_entity_poly.pdbx_seq_one_letter_code
_entity_poly.pdbx_strand_id
1 'polypeptide(L)' 'MEEPYKGHTIRITIEHDNNQFSWKPICRILDGGSQEFIKQLDWPLSYATPDQAEKAGLLVSKKWIDAGMPNL' A
#
# COMPACT_ATOMS: atom_id res chain seq x y z
N MET A 1 2.79 -0.06 8.65
CA MET A 1 1.88 0.98 9.17
C MET A 1 0.45 0.73 8.68
N GLU A 2 -0.53 1.19 9.41
CA GLU A 2 -1.93 1.08 9.02
C GLU A 2 -2.57 2.46 9.09
N GLU A 3 -3.43 2.76 8.13
CA GLU A 3 -4.17 4.02 8.12
C GLU A 3 -5.61 3.77 7.70
N PRO A 4 -6.60 4.28 8.47
CA PRO A 4 -8.00 4.23 8.04
C PRO A 4 -8.24 5.25 6.92
N TYR A 5 -9.02 4.86 5.91
CA TYR A 5 -9.33 5.72 4.80
C TYR A 5 -10.65 5.33 4.16
N LYS A 6 -11.64 6.22 4.22
CA LYS A 6 -12.97 6.06 3.56
C LYS A 6 -13.61 4.69 3.81
N GLY A 7 -13.62 4.26 5.07
CA GLY A 7 -14.24 2.99 5.46
C GLY A 7 -13.36 1.76 5.23
N HIS A 8 -12.10 1.97 4.87
CA HIS A 8 -11.13 0.89 4.65
C HIS A 8 -9.93 1.06 5.55
N THR A 9 -9.15 0.00 5.71
CA THR A 9 -7.85 0.07 6.36
C THR A 9 -6.78 -0.19 5.31
N ILE A 10 -5.84 0.73 5.20
CA ILE A 10 -4.68 0.59 4.33
C ILE A 10 -3.53 0.08 5.17
N ARG A 11 -2.99 -1.08 4.82
CA ARG A 11 -1.83 -1.66 5.52
C ARG A 11 -0.63 -1.63 4.59
N ILE A 12 0.42 -0.93 4.99
CA ILE A 12 1.64 -0.81 4.22
C ILE A 12 2.76 -1.57 4.92
N THR A 13 3.35 -2.52 4.21
CA THR A 13 4.55 -3.24 4.63
C THR A 13 5.68 -2.87 3.68
N ILE A 14 6.89 -2.73 4.18
CA ILE A 14 8.04 -2.36 3.37
C ILE A 14 8.94 -3.58 3.22
N GLU A 15 9.26 -3.91 1.98
CA GLU A 15 10.17 -4.99 1.64
C GLU A 15 11.49 -4.41 1.17
N HIS A 16 12.59 -4.89 1.75
CA HIS A 16 13.93 -4.44 1.40
C HIS A 16 14.55 -5.37 0.36
N ASP A 17 15.03 -4.78 -0.73
CA ASP A 17 15.79 -5.51 -1.76
C ASP A 17 17.28 -5.32 -1.47
N ASN A 18 17.90 -6.37 -0.94
CA ASN A 18 19.33 -6.33 -0.58
C ASN A 18 20.25 -6.18 -1.78
N ASN A 19 19.82 -6.61 -2.95
CA ASN A 19 20.65 -6.55 -4.16
C ASN A 19 20.70 -5.13 -4.75
N GLN A 20 19.63 -4.36 -4.55
CA GLN A 20 19.49 -3.02 -5.12
C GLN A 20 19.52 -1.91 -4.07
N PHE A 21 19.62 -2.26 -2.79
CA PHE A 21 19.58 -1.31 -1.68
C PHE A 21 18.37 -0.38 -1.80
N SER A 22 17.21 -0.96 -2.08
CA SER A 22 15.97 -0.21 -2.27
C SER A 22 14.84 -0.81 -1.45
N TRP A 23 13.79 -0.02 -1.24
CA TRP A 23 12.61 -0.44 -0.49
C TRP A 23 11.37 -0.36 -1.36
N LYS A 24 10.56 -1.42 -1.30
CA LYS A 24 9.34 -1.55 -2.09
C LYS A 24 8.14 -1.63 -1.16
N PRO A 25 7.08 -0.80 -1.38
CA PRO A 25 5.88 -0.91 -0.57
C PRO A 25 5.01 -2.07 -1.01
N ILE A 26 4.45 -2.78 -0.03
CA ILE A 26 3.42 -3.79 -0.25
C ILE A 26 2.14 -3.21 0.36
N CYS A 27 1.14 -2.96 -0.48
CA CYS A 27 -0.08 -2.28 -0.09
C CYS A 27 -1.23 -3.27 -0.01
N ARG A 28 -1.84 -3.40 1.17
CA ARG A 28 -3.01 -4.25 1.35
C ARG A 28 -4.19 -3.39 1.78
N ILE A 29 -5.31 -3.60 1.13
CA ILE A 29 -6.56 -2.92 1.44
C ILE A 29 -7.47 -3.90 2.15
N LEU A 30 -7.97 -3.50 3.32
CA LEU A 30 -8.87 -4.31 4.13
C LEU A 30 -10.16 -3.54 4.39
N ASP A 31 -11.23 -4.27 4.71
CA ASP A 31 -12.45 -3.65 5.17
C ASP A 31 -12.21 -2.98 6.52
N GLY A 32 -12.66 -1.73 6.69
CA GLY A 32 -12.41 -0.96 7.90
C GLY A 32 -13.13 -1.50 9.14
N GLY A 33 -14.26 -2.19 8.94
CA GLY A 33 -15.02 -2.76 10.04
C GLY A 33 -14.55 -4.17 10.41
N SER A 34 -14.56 -5.09 9.44
CA SER A 34 -14.27 -6.51 9.67
C SER A 34 -12.80 -6.85 9.58
N GLN A 35 -11.99 -5.99 9.00
CA GLN A 35 -10.57 -6.23 8.70
C GLN A 35 -10.36 -7.38 7.71
N GLU A 36 -11.39 -7.70 6.92
CA GLU A 36 -11.25 -8.70 5.87
C GLU A 36 -10.40 -8.17 4.72
N PHE A 37 -9.55 -9.02 4.20
CA PHE A 37 -8.68 -8.69 3.07
C PHE A 37 -9.53 -8.44 1.81
N ILE A 38 -9.29 -7.33 1.14
CA ILE A 38 -9.98 -6.97 -0.12
C ILE A 38 -9.04 -7.09 -1.30
N LYS A 39 -7.88 -6.43 -1.24
CA LYS A 39 -6.97 -6.39 -2.38
C LYS A 39 -5.53 -6.11 -1.92
N GLN A 40 -4.58 -6.78 -2.55
CA GLN A 40 -3.16 -6.39 -2.48
C GLN A 40 -2.81 -5.68 -3.78
N LEU A 41 -2.28 -4.46 -3.67
CA LEU A 41 -1.86 -3.69 -4.83
C LEU A 41 -0.40 -3.98 -5.11
N ASP A 42 -0.11 -4.42 -6.34
CA ASP A 42 1.25 -4.66 -6.79
C ASP A 42 1.81 -3.36 -7.34
N TRP A 43 2.77 -2.79 -6.63
CA TRP A 43 3.41 -1.54 -7.04
C TRP A 43 4.85 -1.85 -7.44
N PRO A 44 5.21 -1.68 -8.73
CA PRO A 44 6.50 -2.16 -9.24
C PRO A 44 7.69 -1.26 -8.88
N LEU A 45 7.44 -0.08 -8.34
CA LEU A 45 8.51 0.87 -8.06
C LEU A 45 9.15 0.63 -6.71
N SER A 46 10.45 0.88 -6.63
CA SER A 46 11.23 0.86 -5.40
C SER A 46 11.78 2.24 -5.10
N TYR A 47 12.14 2.47 -3.85
CA TYR A 47 12.54 3.79 -3.38
C TYR A 47 13.83 3.70 -2.58
N ALA A 48 14.55 4.83 -2.50
CA ALA A 48 15.85 4.88 -1.82
C ALA A 48 15.75 4.78 -0.30
N THR A 49 14.60 5.09 0.29
CA THR A 49 14.38 5.01 1.73
C THR A 49 13.06 4.33 2.04
N PRO A 50 12.94 3.70 3.23
CA PRO A 50 11.66 3.10 3.63
C PRO A 50 10.56 4.15 3.81
N ASP A 51 10.89 5.37 4.25
CA ASP A 51 9.92 6.45 4.38
C ASP A 51 9.31 6.83 3.04
N GLN A 52 10.12 6.93 2.00
CA GLN A 52 9.64 7.20 0.64
C GLN A 52 8.73 6.09 0.14
N ALA A 53 9.10 4.84 0.39
CA ALA A 53 8.29 3.68 0.00
C ALA A 53 6.94 3.68 0.71
N GLU A 54 6.91 3.99 2.00
CA GLU A 54 5.69 4.05 2.79
C GLU A 54 4.75 5.14 2.27
N LYS A 55 5.27 6.34 2.05
CA LYS A 55 4.48 7.46 1.54
C LYS A 55 3.91 7.17 0.16
N ALA A 56 4.72 6.58 -0.73
CA ALA A 56 4.28 6.22 -2.07
C ALA A 56 3.19 5.15 -2.03
N GLY A 57 3.36 4.13 -1.19
CA GLY A 57 2.36 3.07 -1.02
C GLY A 57 1.04 3.60 -0.51
N LEU A 58 1.09 4.52 0.45
CA LEU A 58 -0.11 5.15 0.99
C LEU A 58 -0.83 5.97 -0.08
N LEU A 59 -0.10 6.77 -0.85
CA LEU A 59 -0.67 7.57 -1.92
C LEU A 59 -1.33 6.71 -2.99
N VAL A 60 -0.67 5.65 -3.42
CA VAL A 60 -1.20 4.70 -4.41
C VAL A 60 -2.48 4.05 -3.91
N SER A 61 -2.48 3.62 -2.64
CA SER A 61 -3.65 2.98 -2.03
C SER A 61 -4.84 3.93 -1.96
N LYS A 62 -4.61 5.18 -1.55
CA LYS A 62 -5.67 6.19 -1.50
C LYS A 62 -6.23 6.49 -2.88
N LYS A 63 -5.38 6.62 -3.90
CA LYS A 63 -5.82 6.85 -5.26
C LYS A 63 -6.65 5.70 -5.80
N TRP A 64 -6.28 4.46 -5.48
CA TRP A 64 -7.03 3.28 -5.91
C TRP A 64 -8.42 3.27 -5.27
N ILE A 65 -8.52 3.57 -3.98
CA ILE A 65 -9.82 3.65 -3.29
C ILE A 65 -10.65 4.79 -3.87
N ASP A 66 -10.06 5.96 -4.09
CA ASP A 66 -10.73 7.13 -4.65
C ASP A 66 -11.26 6.89 -6.06
N ALA A 67 -10.58 6.04 -6.83
CA ALA A 67 -11.01 5.68 -8.18
C ALA A 67 -12.16 4.68 -8.21
N GLY A 68 -12.70 4.30 -7.05
CA GLY A 68 -13.81 3.35 -6.95
C GLY A 68 -13.35 1.91 -6.86
N MET A 69 -12.11 1.67 -6.46
CA MET A 69 -11.55 0.33 -6.27
C MET A 69 -11.68 -0.52 -7.55
N PRO A 70 -11.10 -0.05 -8.66
CA PRO A 70 -11.27 -0.74 -9.95
C PRO A 70 -10.70 -2.15 -9.91
N ASN A 71 -11.39 -3.06 -10.57
CA ASN A 71 -10.94 -4.44 -10.71
C ASN A 71 -9.98 -4.51 -11.91
N LEU A 72 -8.71 -4.72 -11.60
CA LEU A 72 -7.68 -4.80 -12.63
C LEU A 72 -7.35 -6.24 -12.98
#